data_82722ab91e0afc1062cc6eaeb0a2ae9f
#
_entry.id   82722ab91e0afc1062cc6eaeb0a2ae9f
#
_cell.length_a   1.000
_cell.length_b   1.000
_cell.length_c   1.000
_cell.angle_alpha   90.00
_cell.angle_beta   90.00
_cell.angle_gamma   90.00
#
_symmetry.space_group_name_H-M   'P 1'
#
loop_
_entity.id
_entity.type
_entity.pdbx_description
1 polymer ?
#
loop_
_entity_poly.entity_id
_entity_poly.type
_entity_poly.pdbx_seq_one_letter_code
_entity_poly.pdbx_strand_id
1 'polypeptide(L)' 'MSETFKETTFKGNPTFSVLTGINKATDEEYWFSFGLKKAQAILENIDALRKFVDRQEAPHGHNDNKY' A
#
# COMPACT_ATOMS: atom_id res chain seq x y z
N MET A 1 -17.63 -6.44 -5.59
CA MET A 1 -16.21 -6.38 -5.69
C MET A 1 -15.66 -5.24 -4.88
N SER A 2 -14.69 -5.51 -4.08
CA SER A 2 -14.14 -4.49 -3.20
C SER A 2 -13.14 -3.62 -3.92
N GLU A 3 -13.13 -2.36 -3.55
CA GLU A 3 -12.12 -1.45 -4.04
C GLU A 3 -10.87 -1.59 -3.19
N THR A 4 -9.72 -1.47 -3.83
CA THR A 4 -8.46 -1.52 -3.13
C THR A 4 -7.84 -0.15 -2.96
N PHE A 5 -8.50 0.90 -3.42
CA PHE A 5 -8.01 2.26 -3.27
C PHE A 5 -9.17 3.23 -3.23
N LYS A 6 -8.91 4.42 -2.72
CA LYS A 6 -9.88 5.50 -2.69
C LYS A 6 -9.17 6.82 -2.89
N GLU A 7 -9.87 7.77 -3.49
CA GLU A 7 -9.41 9.15 -3.55
C GLU A 7 -10.40 9.98 -2.78
N THR A 8 -9.90 10.76 -1.85
CA THR A 8 -10.75 11.61 -1.03
C THR A 8 -10.09 12.96 -0.85
N THR A 9 -10.77 13.83 -0.10
CA THR A 9 -10.25 15.15 0.22
C THR A 9 -10.31 15.32 1.72
N PHE A 10 -9.23 15.81 2.29
CA PHE A 10 -9.18 16.07 3.71
C PHE A 10 -8.76 17.50 3.92
N LYS A 11 -9.66 18.32 4.47
CA LYS A 11 -9.41 19.72 4.71
C LYS A 11 -8.95 20.43 3.43
N GLY A 12 -9.58 20.10 2.32
CA GLY A 12 -9.27 20.75 1.06
C GLY A 12 -8.05 20.17 0.34
N ASN A 13 -7.40 19.17 0.92
CA ASN A 13 -6.22 18.59 0.31
C ASN A 13 -6.53 17.20 -0.24
N PRO A 14 -6.02 16.89 -1.43
CA PRO A 14 -6.27 15.56 -1.99
C PRO A 14 -5.58 14.49 -1.17
N THR A 15 -6.24 13.38 -0.98
CA THR A 15 -5.73 12.27 -0.19
C THR A 15 -6.02 10.97 -0.93
N PHE A 16 -5.03 10.10 -0.96
CA PHE A 16 -5.15 8.81 -1.60
C PHE A 16 -4.99 7.73 -0.54
N SER A 17 -5.85 6.72 -0.59
CA SER A 17 -5.83 5.64 0.39
C SER A 17 -5.73 4.32 -0.33
N VAL A 18 -4.98 3.39 0.25
CA VAL A 18 -4.88 2.04 -0.30
C VAL A 18 -5.22 1.04 0.79
N LEU A 19 -5.86 -0.01 0.37
CA LEU A 19 -6.21 -1.09 1.29
C LEU A 19 -5.00 -1.97 1.50
N THR A 20 -4.55 -2.08 2.74
CA THR A 20 -3.35 -2.85 3.04
C THR A 20 -3.64 -4.23 3.59
N GLY A 21 -4.84 -4.46 4.09
CA GLY A 21 -5.17 -5.77 4.60
C GLY A 21 -6.57 -5.82 5.17
N ILE A 22 -7.01 -7.02 5.45
CA ILE A 22 -8.32 -7.24 6.04
C ILE A 22 -8.18 -8.26 7.15
N ASN A 23 -8.75 -7.95 8.31
CA ASN A 23 -8.78 -8.89 9.41
C ASN A 23 -9.93 -9.83 9.17
N LYS A 24 -9.62 -11.07 8.84
CA LYS A 24 -10.67 -12.03 8.48
C LYS A 24 -11.59 -12.40 9.62
N ALA A 25 -11.12 -12.27 10.83
CA ALA A 25 -11.94 -12.62 11.98
C ALA A 25 -13.04 -11.60 12.22
N THR A 26 -12.78 -10.33 11.92
CA THR A 26 -13.72 -9.26 12.17
C THR A 26 -14.16 -8.52 10.93
N ASP A 27 -13.57 -8.84 9.77
CA ASP A 27 -13.82 -8.14 8.50
C ASP A 27 -13.39 -6.68 8.56
N GLU A 28 -12.52 -6.36 9.48
CA GLU A 28 -11.98 -5.01 9.57
C GLU A 28 -10.98 -4.77 8.45
N GLU A 29 -11.10 -3.62 7.81
CA GLU A 29 -10.18 -3.24 6.73
C GLU A 29 -9.14 -2.29 7.25
N TYR A 30 -7.91 -2.46 6.79
CA TYR A 30 -6.81 -1.58 7.17
C TYR A 30 -6.42 -0.75 5.96
N TRP A 31 -6.53 0.56 6.10
CA TRP A 31 -6.27 1.51 5.02
C TRP A 31 -5.09 2.38 5.37
N PHE A 32 -4.25 2.63 4.38
CA PHE A 32 -3.12 3.54 4.52
C PHE A 32 -3.38 4.75 3.63
N SER A 33 -3.37 5.93 4.22
CA SER A 33 -3.70 7.16 3.49
C SER A 33 -2.51 8.09 3.48
N PHE A 34 -2.38 8.85 2.40
CA PHE A 34 -1.31 9.83 2.31
C PHE A 34 -1.72 10.94 1.35
N GLY A 35 -1.04 12.08 1.51
CA GLY A 35 -1.33 13.23 0.70
C GLY A 35 -0.53 13.26 -0.58
N LEU A 36 -0.62 14.40 -1.28
CA LEU A 36 -0.02 14.53 -2.59
C LEU A 36 1.49 14.39 -2.59
N LYS A 37 2.16 15.00 -1.62
CA LYS A 37 3.62 14.96 -1.61
C LYS A 37 4.16 13.54 -1.45
N LYS A 38 3.55 12.78 -0.56
CA LYS A 38 3.98 11.40 -0.39
C LYS A 38 3.64 10.57 -1.62
N ALA A 39 2.49 10.86 -2.23
CA ALA A 39 2.12 10.17 -3.45
C ALA A 39 3.14 10.42 -4.55
N GLN A 40 3.59 11.66 -4.68
CA GLN A 40 4.60 12.00 -5.69
C GLN A 40 5.92 11.28 -5.42
N ALA A 41 6.32 11.24 -4.15
CA ALA A 41 7.56 10.56 -3.79
C ALA A 41 7.47 9.06 -4.10
N ILE A 42 6.33 8.47 -3.85
CA ILE A 42 6.13 7.06 -4.13
C ILE A 42 6.24 6.81 -5.63
N LEU A 43 5.63 7.66 -6.43
CA LEU A 43 5.70 7.50 -7.88
C LEU A 43 7.12 7.67 -8.42
N GLU A 44 7.88 8.57 -7.83
CA GLU A 44 9.24 8.77 -8.27
C GLU A 44 10.13 7.59 -7.96
N ASN A 45 9.73 6.77 -7.00
CA ASN A 45 10.49 5.61 -6.60
C ASN A 45 9.75 4.32 -6.84
N ILE A 46 8.82 4.35 -7.79
CA ILE A 46 7.94 3.19 -7.99
C ILE A 46 8.71 1.95 -8.39
N ASP A 47 9.77 2.10 -9.19
CA ASP A 47 10.54 0.95 -9.62
C ASP A 47 11.29 0.33 -8.43
N ALA A 48 11.82 1.16 -7.56
CA ALA A 48 12.51 0.66 -6.38
C ALA A 48 11.52 -0.05 -5.45
N LEU A 49 10.33 0.52 -5.32
CA LEU A 49 9.31 -0.09 -4.49
C LEU A 49 8.87 -1.43 -5.07
N ARG A 50 8.72 -1.49 -6.38
CA ARG A 50 8.34 -2.74 -7.04
C ARG A 50 9.38 -3.82 -6.80
N LYS A 51 10.65 -3.46 -6.91
CA LYS A 51 11.72 -4.42 -6.67
C LYS A 51 11.72 -4.89 -5.23
N PHE A 52 11.45 -3.98 -4.31
CA PHE A 52 11.37 -4.34 -2.90
C PHE A 52 10.28 -5.37 -2.66
N VAL A 53 9.10 -5.13 -3.22
CA VAL A 53 7.98 -6.06 -3.05
C VAL A 53 8.31 -7.40 -3.68
N ASP A 54 8.89 -7.38 -4.87
CA ASP A 54 9.22 -8.63 -5.56
C ASP A 54 10.18 -9.47 -4.75
N ARG A 55 11.15 -8.85 -4.10
CA ARG A 55 12.10 -9.59 -3.28
C ARG A 55 11.43 -10.23 -2.07
N GLN A 56 10.45 -9.53 -1.49
CA GLN A 56 9.78 -10.04 -0.30
C GLN A 56 8.82 -11.16 -0.64
N GLU A 57 8.29 -11.14 -1.84
CA GLU A 57 7.28 -12.12 -2.23
C GLU A 57 7.83 -13.16 -3.19
N ALA A 58 9.13 -13.28 -3.28
CA ALA A 58 9.72 -14.23 -4.20
C ALA A 58 9.17 -15.62 -3.92
N PRO A 59 8.69 -16.28 -4.93
CA PRO A 59 8.03 -17.56 -4.68
C PRO A 59 8.95 -18.63 -4.18
N HIS A 60 10.22 -18.54 -4.51
CA HIS A 60 11.13 -19.51 -4.03
C HIS A 60 11.58 -19.15 -2.70
N GLY A 61 10.94 -18.44 -2.21
CA GLY A 61 11.30 -17.95 -1.13
C GLY A 61 11.76 -18.66 -0.05
N HIS A 62 12.00 -18.54 0.35
CA HIS A 62 12.40 -18.99 1.28
C HIS A 62 12.47 -17.97 2.09
N ASN A 63 12.19 -17.54 2.36
CA ASN A 63 12.10 -16.78 2.92
C ASN A 63 12.44 -16.46 3.90
N ASP A 64 12.70 -16.29 4.33
CA ASP A 64 13.05 -16.08 5.29
C ASP A 64 13.02 -14.99 5.78
N ASN A 65 12.67 -14.42 5.91
CA ASN A 65 12.62 -13.51 6.31
C ASN A 65 12.57 -12.95 7.09
N LYS A 66 12.82 -12.49 7.50
CA LYS A 66 12.94 -12.06 8.18
C LYS A 66 13.06 -11.04 8.51
N TYR A 67 12.87 -10.43 8.91
CA TYR A 67 13.04 -9.50 9.26
C TYR A 67 13.00 -9.35 10.11
#